data_f726048fb5506c66253016aeba17cbb9
#
_entry.id   f726048fb5506c66253016aeba17cbb9
#
_cell.length_a   1.000
_cell.length_b   1.000
_cell.length_c   1.000
_cell.angle_alpha   90.00
_cell.angle_beta   90.00
_cell.angle_gamma   90.00
#
_symmetry.space_group_name_H-M   'P 1'
#
loop_
_entity.id
_entity.type
_entity.pdbx_description
1 polymer ?
#
loop_
_entity_poly.entity_id
_entity_poly.type
_entity_poly.pdbx_seq_one_letter_code
_entity_poly.pdbx_strand_id
1 'polypeptide(L)'
;MNMEYNGEGIHALVCAVEDLQSSNLIFIDRKLKPLLKCLAYYPEFRTVLSYCNQGFDYDAEKRKAFAKLGDSDVFRMPKNPKTIVALVSNMLVEFDAGSMDIVTFSSRFFPTETKQASFEQCCAKVVEPFKLALVSLVIDGIEEEPKAVERTVEFASSGLHQQTEYLLVAIYNAVQEAQIDDSERQDFMVMLEGFAAALDTRDSLMIKAIWLGLKKSLSSQKLCAKEIEKVNDTLRLYLVTK
;
A
#
# COMPACT_ATOMS: atom_id res chain seq x y z
N MET A 1 -9.26 14.99 -10.61
CA MET A 1 -9.30 13.62 -11.16
C MET A 1 -10.18 12.83 -10.23
N ASN A 2 -11.45 12.55 -10.63
CA ASN A 2 -12.36 11.77 -9.80
C ASN A 2 -11.87 10.33 -9.81
N MET A 3 -11.24 9.87 -8.73
CA MET A 3 -11.10 8.44 -8.51
C MET A 3 -12.51 7.88 -8.29
N GLU A 4 -12.95 6.97 -9.17
CA GLU A 4 -14.12 6.15 -8.88
C GLU A 4 -13.78 5.37 -7.60
N TYR A 5 -14.48 5.71 -6.52
CA TYR A 5 -14.32 5.03 -5.24
C TYR A 5 -14.73 3.57 -5.44
N ASN A 6 -13.78 2.67 -5.36
CA ASN A 6 -14.09 1.28 -5.20
C ASN A 6 -14.55 1.06 -3.75
N GLY A 7 -15.85 1.04 -3.50
CA GLY A 7 -16.44 0.81 -2.18
C GLY A 7 -15.99 -0.51 -1.54
N GLU A 8 -15.37 -1.39 -2.32
CA GLU A 8 -14.82 -2.67 -1.90
C GLU A 8 -13.69 -2.51 -0.89
N GLY A 9 -12.75 -1.59 -1.11
CA GLY A 9 -11.66 -1.34 -0.17
C GLY A 9 -12.16 -0.84 1.18
N ILE A 10 -13.09 0.11 1.18
CA ILE A 10 -13.68 0.64 2.41
C ILE A 10 -14.44 -0.48 3.15
N HIS A 11 -15.22 -1.27 2.44
CA HIS A 11 -15.92 -2.42 3.03
C HIS A 11 -14.94 -3.44 3.64
N ALA A 12 -13.86 -3.77 2.93
CA ALA A 12 -12.82 -4.67 3.42
C ALA A 12 -12.13 -4.12 4.68
N LEU A 13 -11.86 -2.81 4.73
CA LEU A 13 -11.31 -2.14 5.91
C LEU A 13 -12.27 -2.22 7.10
N VAL A 14 -13.56 -1.95 6.90
CA VAL A 14 -14.57 -2.04 7.95
C VAL A 14 -14.63 -3.45 8.52
N CYS A 15 -14.73 -4.47 7.66
CA CYS A 15 -14.72 -5.88 8.09
C CYS A 15 -13.44 -6.26 8.86
N ALA A 16 -12.26 -5.84 8.38
CA ALA A 16 -10.99 -6.14 9.04
C ALA A 16 -10.87 -5.47 10.42
N VAL A 17 -11.41 -4.26 10.58
CA VAL A 17 -11.44 -3.54 11.86
C VAL A 17 -12.43 -4.19 12.81
N GLU A 18 -13.65 -4.53 12.35
CA GLU A 18 -14.66 -5.22 13.16
C GLU A 18 -14.16 -6.60 13.62
N ASP A 19 -13.50 -7.32 12.75
CA ASP A 19 -12.86 -8.61 13.05
C ASP A 19 -11.77 -8.47 14.13
N LEU A 20 -10.98 -7.39 14.09
CA LEU A 20 -9.97 -7.10 15.10
C LEU A 20 -10.65 -6.73 16.44
N GLN A 21 -11.65 -5.85 16.41
CA GLN A 21 -12.36 -5.38 17.60
C GLN A 21 -13.10 -6.54 18.34
N SER A 22 -13.67 -7.46 17.59
CA SER A 22 -14.38 -8.64 18.14
C SER A 22 -13.47 -9.79 18.55
N SER A 23 -12.14 -9.63 18.34
CA SER A 23 -11.20 -10.73 18.61
C SER A 23 -10.94 -10.93 20.10
N ASN A 24 -10.71 -12.19 20.47
CA ASN A 24 -10.14 -12.54 21.76
C ASN A 24 -8.62 -12.29 21.73
N LEU A 25 -8.03 -11.89 22.87
CA LEU A 25 -6.60 -11.61 23.02
C LEU A 25 -5.68 -12.72 22.48
N ILE A 26 -6.10 -13.98 22.57
CA ILE A 26 -5.34 -15.14 22.07
C ILE A 26 -5.15 -15.10 20.53
N PHE A 27 -6.04 -14.43 19.82
CA PHE A 27 -6.06 -14.41 18.36
C PHE A 27 -5.72 -13.05 17.74
N ILE A 28 -5.30 -12.07 18.55
CA ILE A 28 -5.01 -10.70 18.09
C ILE A 28 -4.03 -10.69 16.92
N ASP A 29 -2.91 -11.40 17.01
CA ASP A 29 -1.89 -11.46 15.96
C ASP A 29 -2.45 -11.98 14.64
N ARG A 30 -3.41 -12.91 14.70
CA ARG A 30 -4.08 -13.45 13.52
C ARG A 30 -5.07 -12.46 12.90
N LYS A 31 -5.62 -11.55 13.69
CA LYS A 31 -6.60 -10.55 13.24
C LYS A 31 -5.96 -9.22 12.84
N LEU A 32 -4.78 -8.91 13.36
CA LEU A 32 -4.01 -7.73 12.98
C LEU A 32 -3.48 -7.85 11.53
N LYS A 33 -2.99 -9.01 11.13
CA LYS A 33 -2.46 -9.27 9.79
C LYS A 33 -3.45 -9.01 8.65
N PRO A 34 -4.73 -9.44 8.69
CA PRO A 34 -5.73 -9.08 7.68
C PRO A 34 -5.93 -7.57 7.55
N LEU A 35 -5.93 -6.81 8.65
CA LEU A 35 -6.02 -5.35 8.62
C LEU A 35 -4.82 -4.74 7.89
N LEU A 36 -3.59 -5.14 8.22
CA LEU A 36 -2.38 -4.67 7.55
C LEU A 36 -2.35 -5.07 6.07
N LYS A 37 -2.80 -6.28 5.72
CA LYS A 37 -2.93 -6.70 4.33
C LYS A 37 -3.95 -5.86 3.58
N CYS A 38 -5.09 -5.54 4.17
CA CYS A 38 -6.09 -4.66 3.59
C CYS A 38 -5.48 -3.28 3.27
N LEU A 39 -4.77 -2.69 4.22
CA LEU A 39 -4.09 -1.40 4.05
C LEU A 39 -3.02 -1.42 2.95
N ALA A 40 -2.33 -2.54 2.79
CA ALA A 40 -1.30 -2.72 1.76
C ALA A 40 -1.86 -3.10 0.38
N TYR A 41 -3.02 -3.77 0.33
CA TYR A 41 -3.59 -4.28 -0.92
C TYR A 41 -4.27 -3.20 -1.74
N TYR A 42 -5.14 -2.39 -1.12
CA TYR A 42 -5.93 -1.40 -1.84
C TYR A 42 -5.14 -0.13 -2.16
N PRO A 43 -5.08 0.29 -3.44
CA PRO A 43 -4.28 1.45 -3.89
C PRO A 43 -4.66 2.76 -3.19
N GLU A 44 -5.96 2.98 -2.93
CA GLU A 44 -6.47 4.15 -2.24
C GLU A 44 -5.88 4.31 -0.83
N PHE A 45 -5.78 3.21 -0.07
CA PHE A 45 -5.16 3.26 1.25
C PHE A 45 -3.65 3.49 1.17
N ARG A 46 -2.96 2.85 0.23
CA ARG A 46 -1.52 3.08 0.02
C ARG A 46 -1.22 4.53 -0.29
N THR A 47 -2.03 5.16 -1.14
CA THR A 47 -1.89 6.57 -1.50
C THR A 47 -2.06 7.47 -0.28
N VAL A 48 -3.13 7.27 0.51
CA VAL A 48 -3.38 8.03 1.74
C VAL A 48 -2.28 7.79 2.77
N LEU A 49 -1.86 6.54 2.99
CA LEU A 49 -0.80 6.20 3.93
C LEU A 49 0.54 6.84 3.54
N SER A 50 0.88 6.79 2.25
CA SER A 50 2.09 7.46 1.74
C SER A 50 2.03 8.98 1.98
N TYR A 51 0.92 9.61 1.63
CA TYR A 51 0.69 11.04 1.89
C TYR A 51 0.80 11.39 3.37
N CYS A 52 0.18 10.60 4.25
CA CYS A 52 0.18 10.87 5.69
C CYS A 52 1.59 10.73 6.30
N ASN A 53 2.42 9.83 5.76
CA ASN A 53 3.78 9.60 6.25
C ASN A 53 4.82 10.55 5.65
N GLN A 54 4.47 11.37 4.65
CA GLN A 54 5.40 12.37 4.12
C GLN A 54 5.76 13.42 5.18
N GLY A 55 7.05 13.50 5.52
CA GLY A 55 7.57 14.42 6.53
C GLY A 55 7.06 14.16 7.96
N PHE A 56 6.48 12.98 8.22
CA PHE A 56 5.98 12.62 9.54
C PHE A 56 7.10 12.07 10.43
N ASP A 57 7.36 12.73 11.56
CA ASP A 57 8.28 12.26 12.59
C ASP A 57 7.51 11.36 13.57
N TYR A 58 7.55 10.06 13.30
CA TYR A 58 6.85 9.07 14.12
C TYR A 58 7.28 9.07 15.59
N ASP A 59 8.59 9.16 15.85
CA ASP A 59 9.11 9.10 17.22
C ASP A 59 8.72 10.34 18.02
N ALA A 60 8.72 11.50 17.39
CA ALA A 60 8.27 12.73 18.04
C ALA A 60 6.77 12.70 18.36
N GLU A 61 5.93 12.26 17.41
CA GLU A 61 4.49 12.19 17.60
C GLU A 61 4.09 11.06 18.57
N LYS A 62 4.77 9.91 18.52
CA LYS A 62 4.60 8.83 19.49
C LYS A 62 4.89 9.30 20.91
N ARG A 63 6.00 10.05 21.12
CA ARG A 63 6.31 10.63 22.45
C ARG A 63 5.25 11.61 22.93
N LYS A 64 4.63 12.40 22.04
CA LYS A 64 3.53 13.30 22.41
C LYS A 64 2.26 12.55 22.76
N ALA A 65 1.95 11.47 22.01
CA ALA A 65 0.80 10.62 22.23
C ALA A 65 0.92 9.83 23.55
N PHE A 66 2.11 9.35 23.88
CA PHE A 66 2.40 8.60 25.11
C PHE A 66 2.70 9.59 26.27
N ALA A 67 1.67 10.21 26.77
CA ALA A 67 1.76 11.24 27.80
C ALA A 67 1.63 10.64 29.21
N LYS A 68 2.08 11.40 30.21
CA LYS A 68 1.80 11.14 31.63
C LYS A 68 0.85 12.17 32.17
N LEU A 69 -0.11 11.73 32.98
CA LEU A 69 -0.98 12.58 33.76
C LEU A 69 -0.83 12.18 35.25
N GLY A 70 0.03 12.89 36.00
CA GLY A 70 0.47 12.43 37.29
C GLY A 70 1.23 11.11 37.19
N ASP A 71 0.82 10.10 37.94
CA ASP A 71 1.42 8.76 37.95
C ASP A 71 0.81 7.83 36.87
N SER A 72 -0.19 8.27 36.13
CA SER A 72 -0.88 7.45 35.13
C SER A 72 -0.39 7.74 33.72
N ASP A 73 -0.14 6.68 32.97
CA ASP A 73 0.13 6.77 31.54
C ASP A 73 -1.19 7.01 30.77
N VAL A 74 -1.19 7.97 29.85
CA VAL A 74 -2.35 8.35 29.06
C VAL A 74 -1.99 8.39 27.59
N PHE A 75 -2.78 7.72 26.74
CA PHE A 75 -2.68 7.86 25.30
C PHE A 75 -3.51 9.04 24.81
N ARG A 76 -2.85 10.01 24.19
CA ARG A 76 -3.48 11.19 23.60
C ARG A 76 -3.55 11.05 22.09
N MET A 77 -4.75 10.74 21.59
CA MET A 77 -4.99 10.70 20.15
C MET A 77 -4.81 12.10 19.55
N PRO A 78 -4.05 12.26 18.47
CA PRO A 78 -3.98 13.51 17.71
C PRO A 78 -5.36 13.94 17.22
N LYS A 79 -5.51 15.24 16.93
CA LYS A 79 -6.78 15.78 16.39
C LYS A 79 -6.82 15.81 14.86
N ASN A 80 -5.66 15.90 14.23
CA ASN A 80 -5.55 15.99 12.78
C ASN A 80 -5.65 14.59 12.15
N PRO A 81 -6.58 14.35 11.20
CA PRO A 81 -6.76 13.05 10.53
C PRO A 81 -5.47 12.50 9.91
N LYS A 82 -4.67 13.35 9.25
CA LYS A 82 -3.38 12.96 8.67
C LYS A 82 -2.42 12.40 9.74
N THR A 83 -2.32 13.08 10.87
CA THR A 83 -1.47 12.66 11.99
C THR A 83 -2.01 11.38 12.65
N ILE A 84 -3.34 11.22 12.78
CA ILE A 84 -3.96 9.98 13.27
C ILE A 84 -3.57 8.80 12.39
N VAL A 85 -3.77 8.95 11.08
CA VAL A 85 -3.48 7.87 10.12
C VAL A 85 -2.00 7.50 10.14
N ALA A 86 -1.09 8.48 10.10
CA ALA A 86 0.34 8.23 10.15
C ALA A 86 0.78 7.57 11.48
N LEU A 87 0.32 8.09 12.62
CA LEU A 87 0.70 7.57 13.93
C LEU A 87 0.22 6.12 14.10
N VAL A 88 -1.08 5.88 13.88
CA VAL A 88 -1.67 4.58 14.17
C VAL A 88 -1.23 3.52 13.17
N SER A 89 -1.07 3.85 11.88
CA SER A 89 -0.53 2.88 10.91
C SER A 89 0.87 2.39 11.28
N ASN A 90 1.75 3.29 11.74
CA ASN A 90 3.08 2.89 12.21
C ASN A 90 3.01 2.07 13.51
N MET A 91 2.09 2.40 14.44
CA MET A 91 1.86 1.59 15.64
C MET A 91 1.36 0.18 15.29
N LEU A 92 0.45 0.03 14.32
CA LEU A 92 -0.03 -1.28 13.86
C LEU A 92 1.12 -2.13 13.29
N VAL A 93 2.06 -1.53 12.58
CA VAL A 93 3.27 -2.20 12.10
C VAL A 93 4.17 -2.62 13.26
N GLU A 94 4.35 -1.78 14.28
CA GLU A 94 5.12 -2.15 15.49
C GLU A 94 4.48 -3.31 16.26
N PHE A 95 3.15 -3.35 16.33
CA PHE A 95 2.42 -4.47 16.94
C PHE A 95 2.64 -5.77 16.16
N ASP A 96 2.54 -5.74 14.83
CA ASP A 96 2.78 -6.94 14.00
C ASP A 96 4.23 -7.40 14.01
N ALA A 97 5.17 -6.46 14.07
CA ALA A 97 6.60 -6.75 14.19
C ALA A 97 7.03 -7.25 15.59
N GLY A 98 6.14 -7.17 16.59
CA GLY A 98 6.44 -7.53 17.98
C GLY A 98 7.39 -6.58 18.70
N SER A 99 7.71 -5.42 18.11
CA SER A 99 8.50 -4.38 18.77
C SER A 99 7.71 -3.64 19.84
N MET A 100 6.38 -3.70 19.78
CA MET A 100 5.46 -3.24 20.81
C MET A 100 4.35 -4.30 20.98
N ASP A 101 4.08 -4.70 22.23
CA ASP A 101 3.01 -5.66 22.53
C ASP A 101 1.68 -4.93 22.73
N ILE A 102 0.68 -5.27 21.91
CA ILE A 102 -0.63 -4.61 21.91
C ILE A 102 -1.42 -4.82 23.20
N VAL A 103 -1.24 -5.97 23.88
CA VAL A 103 -1.92 -6.29 25.14
C VAL A 103 -1.33 -5.45 26.26
N THR A 104 0.00 -5.35 26.30
CA THR A 104 0.72 -4.49 27.24
C THR A 104 0.38 -3.02 27.01
N PHE A 105 0.36 -2.57 25.76
CA PHE A 105 -0.04 -1.22 25.40
C PHE A 105 -1.46 -0.91 25.87
N SER A 106 -2.42 -1.78 25.55
CA SER A 106 -3.82 -1.61 25.94
C SER A 106 -4.00 -1.54 27.45
N SER A 107 -3.38 -2.47 28.18
CA SER A 107 -3.47 -2.51 29.65
C SER A 107 -2.83 -1.29 30.31
N ARG A 108 -1.79 -0.73 29.71
CA ARG A 108 -1.06 0.44 30.21
C ARG A 108 -1.83 1.75 30.00
N PHE A 109 -2.36 1.96 28.80
CA PHE A 109 -2.96 3.23 28.41
C PHE A 109 -4.48 3.27 28.54
N PHE A 110 -5.13 2.11 28.61
CA PHE A 110 -6.58 1.96 28.75
C PHE A 110 -6.91 0.95 29.87
N PRO A 111 -6.43 1.18 31.11
CA PRO A 111 -6.61 0.21 32.18
C PRO A 111 -8.08 0.00 32.52
N THR A 112 -8.47 -1.28 32.61
CA THR A 112 -9.81 -1.75 33.03
C THR A 112 -9.63 -2.98 33.90
N GLU A 113 -10.74 -3.58 34.37
CA GLU A 113 -10.73 -4.76 35.23
C GLU A 113 -10.10 -5.99 34.56
N THR A 114 -10.17 -6.11 33.23
CA THR A 114 -9.62 -7.22 32.48
C THR A 114 -8.78 -6.75 31.28
N LYS A 115 -7.77 -7.54 30.91
CA LYS A 115 -6.97 -7.25 29.72
C LYS A 115 -7.81 -7.21 28.44
N GLN A 116 -8.85 -8.04 28.35
CA GLN A 116 -9.77 -8.05 27.21
C GLN A 116 -10.53 -6.72 27.10
N ALA A 117 -11.09 -6.22 28.21
CA ALA A 117 -11.79 -4.95 28.23
C ALA A 117 -10.85 -3.76 27.96
N SER A 118 -9.57 -3.83 28.40
CA SER A 118 -8.55 -2.85 28.06
C SER A 118 -8.27 -2.83 26.56
N PHE A 119 -8.20 -3.99 25.93
CA PHE A 119 -8.04 -4.12 24.47
C PHE A 119 -9.26 -3.57 23.71
N GLU A 120 -10.47 -3.89 24.14
CA GLU A 120 -11.70 -3.34 23.55
C GLU A 120 -11.75 -1.81 23.63
N GLN A 121 -11.34 -1.24 24.77
CA GLN A 121 -11.20 0.21 24.90
C GLN A 121 -10.11 0.80 23.99
N CYS A 122 -8.99 0.10 23.85
CA CYS A 122 -7.94 0.48 22.90
C CYS A 122 -8.49 0.50 21.46
N CYS A 123 -9.21 -0.54 21.06
CA CYS A 123 -9.85 -0.58 19.75
C CYS A 123 -10.82 0.58 19.54
N ALA A 124 -11.67 0.87 20.50
CA ALA A 124 -12.65 1.98 20.44
C ALA A 124 -11.98 3.36 20.38
N LYS A 125 -10.84 3.55 21.07
CA LYS A 125 -10.18 4.87 21.19
C LYS A 125 -9.01 5.08 20.24
N VAL A 126 -8.49 4.02 19.59
CA VAL A 126 -7.33 4.10 18.68
C VAL A 126 -7.69 3.58 17.29
N VAL A 127 -8.20 2.36 17.19
CA VAL A 127 -8.46 1.71 15.89
C VAL A 127 -9.67 2.31 15.19
N GLU A 128 -10.73 2.60 15.94
CA GLU A 128 -11.95 3.21 15.39
C GLU A 128 -11.71 4.64 14.87
N PRO A 129 -11.06 5.57 15.61
CA PRO A 129 -10.69 6.87 15.08
C PRO A 129 -9.73 6.79 13.88
N PHE A 130 -8.82 5.83 13.86
CA PHE A 130 -7.95 5.56 12.70
C PHE A 130 -8.78 5.18 11.46
N LYS A 131 -9.70 4.22 11.59
CA LYS A 131 -10.61 3.82 10.49
C LYS A 131 -11.37 5.03 9.96
N LEU A 132 -11.99 5.81 10.85
CA LEU A 132 -12.75 6.99 10.45
C LEU A 132 -11.89 8.05 9.75
N ALA A 133 -10.69 8.34 10.28
CA ALA A 133 -9.75 9.28 9.67
C ALA A 133 -9.27 8.80 8.29
N LEU A 134 -8.95 7.50 8.15
CA LEU A 134 -8.51 6.93 6.89
C LEU A 134 -9.63 6.99 5.84
N VAL A 135 -10.85 6.60 6.21
CA VAL A 135 -12.03 6.64 5.32
C VAL A 135 -12.33 8.08 4.90
N SER A 136 -12.30 9.05 5.83
CA SER A 136 -12.50 10.46 5.50
C SER A 136 -11.47 10.96 4.48
N LEU A 137 -10.17 10.68 4.69
CA LEU A 137 -9.12 11.07 3.75
C LEU A 137 -9.23 10.38 2.38
N VAL A 138 -9.78 9.16 2.34
CA VAL A 138 -10.08 8.48 1.08
C VAL A 138 -11.26 9.13 0.37
N ILE A 139 -12.35 9.47 1.09
CA ILE A 139 -13.58 10.03 0.52
C ILE A 139 -13.41 11.50 0.14
N ASP A 140 -12.90 12.32 1.06
CA ASP A 140 -12.75 13.76 0.88
C ASP A 140 -11.64 14.11 -0.12
N GLY A 141 -10.81 13.12 -0.45
CA GLY A 141 -9.60 13.30 -1.24
C GLY A 141 -8.48 13.94 -0.43
N ILE A 142 -7.28 13.80 -0.96
CA ILE A 142 -6.12 14.49 -0.40
C ILE A 142 -6.16 15.92 -0.94
N GLU A 143 -6.61 16.89 -0.14
CA GLU A 143 -6.38 18.31 -0.46
C GLU A 143 -4.87 18.55 -0.42
N GLU A 144 -4.27 18.59 -1.60
CA GLU A 144 -2.87 18.98 -1.74
C GLU A 144 -2.72 20.47 -1.40
N GLU A 145 -2.21 20.78 -0.21
CA GLU A 145 -1.54 22.08 -0.06
C GLU A 145 -0.39 22.15 -1.08
N PRO A 146 -0.26 23.26 -1.83
CA PRO A 146 0.73 23.36 -2.89
C PRO A 146 2.14 23.45 -2.27
N LYS A 147 2.78 22.32 -2.02
CA LYS A 147 4.23 22.26 -1.79
C LYS A 147 4.93 22.15 -3.14
N ALA A 148 5.46 23.30 -3.59
CA ALA A 148 6.43 23.32 -4.65
C ALA A 148 7.62 22.41 -4.26
N VAL A 149 8.09 21.62 -5.25
CA VAL A 149 9.41 20.99 -5.41
C VAL A 149 9.49 19.46 -5.50
N GLU A 150 8.53 18.64 -4.99
CA GLU A 150 8.67 17.17 -5.17
C GLU A 150 7.80 16.53 -6.27
N ARG A 151 7.11 17.33 -7.08
CA ARG A 151 6.20 16.83 -8.14
C ARG A 151 6.88 16.15 -9.34
N THR A 152 8.19 16.28 -9.49
CA THR A 152 8.89 15.81 -10.68
C THR A 152 9.17 14.31 -10.69
N VAL A 153 9.35 13.67 -9.54
CA VAL A 153 9.77 12.26 -9.47
C VAL A 153 8.56 11.30 -9.49
N GLU A 154 7.45 11.63 -8.81
CA GLU A 154 6.23 10.78 -8.85
C GLU A 154 5.49 10.89 -10.17
N PHE A 155 5.42 12.08 -10.78
CA PHE A 155 4.84 12.24 -12.13
C PHE A 155 5.65 11.50 -13.20
N ALA A 156 6.98 11.51 -13.10
CA ALA A 156 7.82 10.75 -14.00
C ALA A 156 7.59 9.24 -13.86
N SER A 157 7.45 8.72 -12.64
CA SER A 157 7.23 7.28 -12.40
C SER A 157 5.84 6.81 -12.83
N SER A 158 4.78 7.59 -12.62
CA SER A 158 3.43 7.22 -13.08
C SER A 158 3.29 7.35 -14.60
N GLY A 159 3.87 8.35 -15.21
CA GLY A 159 3.90 8.50 -16.67
C GLY A 159 4.70 7.40 -17.35
N LEU A 160 5.84 6.99 -16.78
CA LEU A 160 6.63 5.86 -17.28
C LEU A 160 5.90 4.53 -17.11
N HIS A 161 5.16 4.33 -16.02
CA HIS A 161 4.34 3.15 -15.81
C HIS A 161 3.23 3.06 -16.87
N GLN A 162 2.43 4.12 -17.05
CA GLN A 162 1.39 4.19 -18.08
C GLN A 162 1.95 4.01 -19.51
N GLN A 163 3.12 4.58 -19.79
CA GLN A 163 3.78 4.41 -21.07
C GLN A 163 4.23 2.97 -21.29
N THR A 164 4.71 2.29 -20.24
CA THR A 164 5.09 0.88 -20.31
C THR A 164 3.85 0.00 -20.53
N GLU A 165 2.76 0.25 -19.83
CA GLU A 165 1.49 -0.47 -20.03
C GLU A 165 0.97 -0.30 -21.46
N TYR A 166 0.98 0.91 -22.01
CA TYR A 166 0.58 1.15 -23.40
C TYR A 166 1.44 0.35 -24.39
N LEU A 167 2.75 0.29 -24.17
CA LEU A 167 3.66 -0.52 -25.00
C LEU A 167 3.41 -2.01 -24.85
N LEU A 168 3.03 -2.49 -23.67
CA LEU A 168 2.64 -3.89 -23.46
C LEU A 168 1.38 -4.26 -24.21
N VAL A 169 0.37 -3.39 -24.27
CA VAL A 169 -0.82 -3.58 -25.07
C VAL A 169 -0.47 -3.68 -26.56
N ALA A 170 0.47 -2.87 -27.04
CA ALA A 170 0.94 -2.95 -28.43
C ALA A 170 1.66 -4.28 -28.71
N ILE A 171 2.50 -4.78 -27.79
CA ILE A 171 3.15 -6.09 -27.90
C ILE A 171 2.11 -7.22 -27.85
N TYR A 172 1.13 -7.13 -26.95
CA TYR A 172 0.03 -8.08 -26.83
C TYR A 172 -0.73 -8.24 -28.16
N ASN A 173 -1.14 -7.13 -28.76
CA ASN A 173 -1.85 -7.14 -30.03
C ASN A 173 -0.98 -7.73 -31.16
N ALA A 174 0.29 -7.36 -31.22
CA ALA A 174 1.21 -7.88 -32.22
C ALA A 174 1.47 -9.39 -32.07
N VAL A 175 1.50 -9.93 -30.84
CA VAL A 175 1.61 -11.38 -30.57
C VAL A 175 0.32 -12.10 -30.97
N GLN A 176 -0.85 -11.50 -30.74
CA GLN A 176 -2.14 -12.06 -31.16
C GLN A 176 -2.26 -12.19 -32.68
N GLU A 177 -1.74 -11.22 -33.43
CA GLU A 177 -1.79 -11.18 -34.89
C GLU A 177 -0.66 -11.97 -35.56
N ALA A 178 0.38 -12.38 -34.78
CA ALA A 178 1.53 -13.08 -35.32
C ALA A 178 1.20 -14.51 -35.77
N GLN A 179 1.88 -14.94 -36.84
CA GLN A 179 1.81 -16.32 -37.34
C GLN A 179 2.80 -17.20 -36.54
N ILE A 180 2.45 -17.51 -35.30
CA ILE A 180 3.16 -18.38 -34.37
C ILE A 180 2.25 -19.51 -33.91
N ASP A 181 2.83 -20.57 -33.39
CA ASP A 181 2.08 -21.70 -32.84
C ASP A 181 1.22 -21.27 -31.63
N ASP A 182 0.07 -21.92 -31.45
CA ASP A 182 -0.87 -21.57 -30.38
C ASP A 182 -0.27 -21.79 -28.98
N SER A 183 0.62 -22.78 -28.83
CA SER A 183 1.36 -23.01 -27.57
C SER A 183 2.33 -21.86 -27.27
N GLU A 184 3.10 -21.43 -28.28
CA GLU A 184 4.03 -20.30 -28.14
C GLU A 184 3.26 -18.99 -27.85
N ARG A 185 2.11 -18.80 -28.49
CA ARG A 185 1.23 -17.64 -28.23
C ARG A 185 0.79 -17.62 -26.77
N GLN A 186 0.35 -18.76 -26.22
CA GLN A 186 -0.03 -18.87 -24.82
C GLN A 186 1.14 -18.54 -23.86
N ASP A 187 2.34 -19.03 -24.15
CA ASP A 187 3.52 -18.74 -23.35
C ASP A 187 3.85 -17.23 -23.34
N PHE A 188 3.73 -16.56 -24.47
CA PHE A 188 3.90 -15.11 -24.55
C PHE A 188 2.84 -14.37 -23.74
N MET A 189 1.57 -14.80 -23.76
CA MET A 189 0.51 -14.19 -22.98
C MET A 189 0.77 -14.29 -21.47
N VAL A 190 1.17 -15.46 -20.99
CA VAL A 190 1.53 -15.67 -19.57
C VAL A 190 2.71 -14.78 -19.18
N MET A 191 3.73 -14.65 -20.04
CA MET A 191 4.87 -13.78 -19.75
C MET A 191 4.49 -12.29 -19.74
N LEU A 192 3.58 -11.85 -20.63
CA LEU A 192 3.09 -10.47 -20.67
C LEU A 192 2.25 -10.14 -19.42
N GLU A 193 1.36 -11.03 -19.01
CA GLU A 193 0.59 -10.90 -17.77
C GLU A 193 1.50 -10.86 -16.54
N GLY A 194 2.49 -11.74 -16.48
CA GLY A 194 3.50 -11.74 -15.41
C GLY A 194 4.30 -10.45 -15.36
N PHE A 195 4.62 -9.87 -16.52
CA PHE A 195 5.33 -8.60 -16.60
C PHE A 195 4.45 -7.42 -16.15
N ALA A 196 3.19 -7.39 -16.55
CA ALA A 196 2.23 -6.39 -16.09
C ALA A 196 2.07 -6.45 -14.56
N ALA A 197 1.89 -7.65 -13.99
CA ALA A 197 1.81 -7.84 -12.55
C ALA A 197 3.10 -7.40 -11.82
N ALA A 198 4.28 -7.62 -12.42
CA ALA A 198 5.55 -7.14 -11.85
C ALA A 198 5.66 -5.62 -11.86
N LEU A 199 5.15 -4.95 -12.90
CA LEU A 199 5.07 -3.48 -12.95
C LEU A 199 4.19 -2.92 -11.85
N ASP A 200 3.04 -3.55 -11.58
CA ASP A 200 2.13 -3.16 -10.50
C ASP A 200 2.77 -3.28 -9.12
N THR A 201 3.55 -4.34 -8.90
CA THR A 201 4.27 -4.53 -7.62
C THR A 201 5.47 -3.59 -7.44
N ARG A 202 5.91 -2.93 -8.54
CA ARG A 202 7.11 -2.07 -8.58
C ARG A 202 8.40 -2.76 -8.09
N ASP A 203 8.46 -4.08 -8.17
CA ASP A 203 9.67 -4.84 -7.85
C ASP A 203 10.65 -4.77 -9.02
N SER A 204 11.69 -3.96 -8.85
CA SER A 204 12.69 -3.72 -9.91
C SER A 204 13.46 -4.97 -10.34
N LEU A 205 13.65 -5.94 -9.45
CA LEU A 205 14.32 -7.19 -9.78
C LEU A 205 13.40 -8.10 -10.60
N MET A 206 12.15 -8.21 -10.18
CA MET A 206 11.12 -8.98 -10.89
C MET A 206 10.84 -8.41 -12.28
N ILE A 207 10.68 -7.08 -12.38
CA ILE A 207 10.53 -6.38 -13.67
C ILE A 207 11.70 -6.69 -14.61
N LYS A 208 12.95 -6.58 -14.12
CA LYS A 208 14.14 -6.89 -14.92
C LYS A 208 14.20 -8.35 -15.36
N ALA A 209 13.93 -9.29 -14.45
CA ALA A 209 14.02 -10.72 -14.71
C ALA A 209 13.00 -11.18 -15.77
N ILE A 210 11.73 -10.77 -15.59
CA ILE A 210 10.65 -11.13 -16.53
C ILE A 210 10.87 -10.45 -17.88
N TRP A 211 11.27 -9.16 -17.89
CA TRP A 211 11.55 -8.46 -19.13
C TRP A 211 12.70 -9.08 -19.94
N LEU A 212 13.77 -9.53 -19.29
CA LEU A 212 14.87 -10.21 -19.97
C LEU A 212 14.40 -11.50 -20.66
N GLY A 213 13.56 -12.29 -20.00
CA GLY A 213 12.97 -13.49 -20.56
C GLY A 213 12.07 -13.18 -21.75
N LEU A 214 11.09 -12.31 -21.58
CA LEU A 214 10.13 -11.88 -22.60
C LEU A 214 10.85 -11.30 -23.83
N LYS A 215 11.78 -10.37 -23.62
CA LYS A 215 12.58 -9.77 -24.69
C LYS A 215 13.33 -10.81 -25.49
N LYS A 216 13.99 -11.78 -24.85
CA LYS A 216 14.74 -12.84 -25.51
C LYS A 216 13.81 -13.70 -26.37
N SER A 217 12.65 -14.09 -25.83
CA SER A 217 11.66 -14.90 -26.51
C SER A 217 11.06 -14.17 -27.71
N LEU A 218 10.63 -12.93 -27.58
CA LEU A 218 10.11 -12.09 -28.66
C LEU A 218 11.15 -11.85 -29.77
N SER A 219 12.42 -11.61 -29.38
CA SER A 219 13.50 -11.40 -30.33
C SER A 219 13.84 -12.65 -31.11
N SER A 220 13.72 -13.86 -30.54
CA SER A 220 13.95 -15.12 -31.23
C SER A 220 12.93 -15.34 -32.36
N GLN A 221 11.70 -14.87 -32.20
CA GLN A 221 10.62 -14.91 -33.19
C GLN A 221 10.59 -13.68 -34.11
N LYS A 222 11.56 -12.75 -33.96
CA LYS A 222 11.63 -11.49 -34.71
C LYS A 222 10.35 -10.63 -34.59
N LEU A 223 9.64 -10.74 -33.47
CA LEU A 223 8.43 -10.01 -33.18
C LEU A 223 8.75 -8.70 -32.44
N CYS A 224 7.94 -7.66 -32.69
CA CYS A 224 7.88 -6.43 -31.90
C CYS A 224 9.21 -5.70 -31.68
N ALA A 225 10.13 -5.72 -32.67
CA ALA A 225 11.48 -5.13 -32.50
C ALA A 225 11.45 -3.65 -32.08
N LYS A 226 10.54 -2.86 -32.64
CA LYS A 226 10.38 -1.42 -32.30
C LYS A 226 9.80 -1.21 -30.91
N GLU A 227 8.82 -2.02 -30.54
CA GLU A 227 8.15 -1.97 -29.24
C GLU A 227 9.14 -2.39 -28.12
N ILE A 228 9.93 -3.43 -28.37
CA ILE A 228 11.00 -3.89 -27.47
C ILE A 228 12.02 -2.78 -27.19
N GLU A 229 12.45 -2.05 -28.23
CA GLU A 229 13.38 -0.93 -28.08
C GLU A 229 12.78 0.18 -27.20
N LYS A 230 11.54 0.57 -27.47
CA LYS A 230 10.80 1.57 -26.69
C LYS A 230 10.63 1.15 -25.22
N VAL A 231 10.26 -0.11 -24.97
CA VAL A 231 10.15 -0.63 -23.60
C VAL A 231 11.49 -0.63 -22.89
N ASN A 232 12.58 -1.00 -23.58
CA ASN A 232 13.93 -0.92 -22.98
C ASN A 232 14.27 0.50 -22.54
N ASP A 233 13.99 1.50 -23.39
CA ASP A 233 14.29 2.90 -23.09
C ASP A 233 13.43 3.41 -21.92
N THR A 234 12.14 3.06 -21.93
CA THR A 234 11.23 3.42 -20.84
C THR A 234 11.64 2.74 -19.52
N LEU A 235 12.01 1.46 -19.55
CA LEU A 235 12.47 0.76 -18.35
C LEU A 235 13.82 1.28 -17.84
N ARG A 236 14.73 1.71 -18.71
CA ARG A 236 15.96 2.39 -18.26
C ARG A 236 15.65 3.63 -17.45
N LEU A 237 14.72 4.48 -17.92
CA LEU A 237 14.27 5.65 -17.18
C LEU A 237 13.59 5.28 -15.88
N TYR A 238 12.68 4.30 -15.90
CA TYR A 238 11.95 3.82 -14.73
C TYR A 238 12.87 3.23 -13.63
N LEU A 239 13.97 2.58 -14.02
CA LEU A 239 14.90 1.92 -13.10
C LEU A 239 16.05 2.82 -12.62
N VAL A 240 16.25 3.98 -13.24
CA VAL A 240 17.26 4.98 -12.82
C VAL A 240 16.67 6.00 -11.85
N THR A 241 15.35 6.17 -11.83
CA THR A 241 14.64 7.11 -10.92
C THR A 241 14.37 6.54 -9.51
N LYS A 242 15.09 5.48 -9.10
CA LYS A 242 15.09 4.93 -7.73
C LYS A 242 16.36 5.28 -7.00
#